data_952d29a5da5b82db0d96a237405411fe
#
_entry.id   952d29a5da5b82db0d96a237405411fe
#
_cell.length_a   1.000
_cell.length_b   1.000
_cell.length_c   1.000
_cell.angle_alpha   90.00
_cell.angle_beta   90.00
_cell.angle_gamma   90.00
#
_symmetry.space_group_name_H-M   'P 1'
#
loop_
_entity.id
_entity.type
_entity.pdbx_description
1 polymer ?
#
loop_
_entity_poly.entity_id
_entity_poly.type
_entity_poly.pdbx_seq_one_letter_code
_entity_poly.pdbx_strand_id
1 'polypeptide(L)'
;DTELLRQFGLFVRENCYYATGDDDEEPARISNFIMEPLFHIEDESNGTRIFRMRNMYNMCRVIELKESELCSLSNFQQKVGSLGNYVWLAKIDKLNRVKEYLYSKTDTAERIRKLGWNDTEGFFAFGNGILMDGTFREVDELGIVRGINSKAFYIPATSKIYIHNQEIFQFERLMVHENRNGVKLYDYVTRLVEVFGENAAIAFSYLLSTLFRDIIFRRTRHFPILNLFGEKGTGKTTLATSLQSFFLHGVDPP
;
A
#
# COMPACT_ATOMS: atom_id res chain seq x y z
N ASP A 1 18.04 -0.84 -25.28
CA ASP A 1 19.44 -0.71 -24.85
C ASP A 1 20.21 0.38 -25.59
N THR A 2 19.95 0.59 -26.89
CA THR A 2 20.62 1.62 -27.70
C THR A 2 20.27 3.04 -27.21
N GLU A 3 19.05 3.26 -26.75
CA GLU A 3 18.61 4.54 -26.22
C GLU A 3 19.28 4.85 -24.87
N LEU A 4 19.39 3.88 -23.99
CA LEU A 4 20.03 4.00 -22.68
C LEU A 4 21.51 4.38 -22.84
N LEU A 5 22.22 3.75 -23.77
CA LEU A 5 23.61 4.08 -24.06
C LEU A 5 23.76 5.49 -24.68
N ARG A 6 22.93 5.82 -25.67
CA ARG A 6 23.04 7.09 -26.39
C ARG A 6 22.71 8.31 -25.53
N GLN A 7 21.66 8.21 -24.67
CA GLN A 7 21.18 9.37 -23.90
C GLN A 7 21.90 9.49 -22.55
N PHE A 8 22.20 8.35 -21.90
CA PHE A 8 22.67 8.34 -20.51
C PHE A 8 24.11 7.79 -20.35
N GLY A 9 24.71 7.31 -21.42
CA GLY A 9 26.04 6.66 -21.35
C GLY A 9 26.05 5.40 -20.51
N LEU A 10 24.88 4.70 -20.45
CA LEU A 10 24.67 3.50 -19.67
C LEU A 10 24.28 2.34 -20.57
N PHE A 11 24.63 1.14 -20.18
CA PHE A 11 24.08 -0.08 -20.79
C PHE A 11 23.93 -1.20 -19.77
N VAL A 12 23.15 -2.21 -20.11
CA VAL A 12 22.86 -3.37 -19.27
C VAL A 12 23.48 -4.61 -19.89
N ARG A 13 24.21 -5.35 -19.07
CA ARG A 13 24.70 -6.69 -19.42
C ARG A 13 24.61 -7.60 -18.19
N GLU A 14 24.03 -8.80 -18.35
CA GLU A 14 23.92 -9.82 -17.30
C GLU A 14 23.30 -9.29 -15.99
N ASN A 15 22.21 -8.53 -16.11
CA ASN A 15 21.55 -7.83 -14.99
C ASN A 15 22.48 -6.88 -14.18
N CYS A 16 23.49 -6.31 -14.83
CA CYS A 16 24.37 -5.30 -14.25
C CYS A 16 24.30 -4.02 -15.08
N TYR A 17 24.38 -2.86 -14.43
CA TYR A 17 24.63 -1.60 -15.12
C TYR A 17 26.12 -1.41 -15.38
N TYR A 18 26.42 -0.91 -16.56
CA TYR A 18 27.74 -0.44 -16.98
C TYR A 18 27.62 1.01 -17.43
N ALA A 19 28.66 1.79 -17.18
CA ALA A 19 28.76 3.16 -17.67
C ALA A 19 29.99 3.30 -18.55
N THR A 20 29.88 4.09 -19.62
CA THR A 20 31.02 4.51 -20.42
C THR A 20 31.86 5.49 -19.61
N GLY A 21 33.17 5.42 -19.72
CA GLY A 21 34.12 6.40 -19.20
C GLY A 21 34.00 7.75 -19.90
N ASP A 22 34.54 8.81 -19.28
CA ASP A 22 34.46 10.15 -19.83
C ASP A 22 35.53 10.41 -20.94
N ASP A 23 36.60 9.59 -21.03
CA ASP A 23 37.68 9.70 -22.01
C ASP A 23 38.12 8.30 -22.48
N ASP A 24 37.55 7.77 -23.55
CA ASP A 24 37.94 6.51 -24.23
C ASP A 24 38.28 5.31 -23.31
N GLU A 25 37.94 5.38 -22.03
CA GLU A 25 38.09 4.30 -21.09
C GLU A 25 37.10 3.16 -21.37
N GLU A 26 37.54 1.93 -21.16
CA GLU A 26 36.64 0.78 -21.26
C GLU A 26 35.45 0.91 -20.32
N PRO A 27 34.26 0.53 -20.77
CA PRO A 27 33.05 0.60 -19.94
C PRO A 27 33.21 -0.17 -18.62
N ALA A 28 32.97 0.49 -17.52
CA ALA A 28 33.09 -0.10 -16.18
C ALA A 28 31.74 -0.54 -15.63
N ARG A 29 31.72 -1.68 -14.95
CA ARG A 29 30.55 -2.14 -14.22
C ARG A 29 30.31 -1.24 -13.00
N ILE A 30 29.10 -0.69 -12.89
CA ILE A 30 28.71 0.24 -11.81
C ILE A 30 27.78 -0.37 -10.77
N SER A 31 27.16 -1.54 -11.08
CA SER A 31 26.36 -2.30 -10.12
C SER A 31 26.42 -3.80 -10.44
N ASN A 32 25.99 -4.63 -9.50
CA ASN A 32 25.71 -6.05 -9.77
C ASN A 32 24.23 -6.34 -9.91
N PHE A 33 23.40 -5.33 -10.14
CA PHE A 33 21.96 -5.43 -10.31
C PHE A 33 21.44 -4.37 -11.28
N ILE A 34 20.22 -4.58 -11.76
CA ILE A 34 19.41 -3.60 -12.49
C ILE A 34 18.16 -3.26 -11.70
N MET A 35 17.58 -2.10 -11.99
CA MET A 35 16.32 -1.60 -11.45
C MET A 35 15.32 -1.42 -12.59
N GLU A 36 14.12 -1.94 -12.39
CA GLU A 36 12.95 -1.70 -13.24
C GLU A 36 11.99 -0.81 -12.46
N PRO A 37 11.63 0.37 -12.97
CA PRO A 37 10.69 1.24 -12.29
C PRO A 37 9.29 0.65 -12.42
N LEU A 38 8.56 0.60 -11.29
CA LEU A 38 7.19 0.13 -11.25
C LEU A 38 6.23 1.31 -11.06
N PHE A 39 6.36 2.03 -9.93
CA PHE A 39 5.51 3.16 -9.63
C PHE A 39 6.26 4.27 -8.88
N HIS A 40 5.90 5.52 -9.19
CA HIS A 40 6.11 6.66 -8.33
C HIS A 40 4.84 6.84 -7.48
N ILE A 41 4.97 6.73 -6.17
CA ILE A 41 3.87 6.94 -5.22
C ILE A 41 3.87 8.40 -4.83
N GLU A 42 2.87 9.12 -5.29
CA GLU A 42 2.64 10.51 -4.91
C GLU A 42 2.04 10.57 -3.51
N ASP A 43 2.76 11.24 -2.63
CA ASP A 43 2.34 11.52 -1.26
C ASP A 43 2.72 12.97 -0.93
N GLU A 44 1.81 13.75 -0.32
CA GLU A 44 2.01 15.18 -0.04
C GLU A 44 3.28 15.50 0.77
N SER A 45 3.78 14.54 1.57
CA SER A 45 4.93 14.78 2.45
C SER A 45 6.24 14.17 1.96
N ASN A 46 6.21 12.99 1.33
CA ASN A 46 7.40 12.29 0.89
C ASN A 46 7.04 11.28 -0.21
N GLY A 47 7.22 11.67 -1.45
CA GLY A 47 7.10 10.74 -2.57
C GLY A 47 8.07 9.57 -2.41
N THR A 48 7.59 8.38 -2.72
CA THR A 48 8.39 7.15 -2.73
C THR A 48 8.33 6.50 -4.11
N ARG A 49 9.28 5.63 -4.42
CA ARG A 49 9.31 4.91 -5.69
C ARG A 49 9.46 3.42 -5.43
N ILE A 50 8.66 2.65 -6.16
CA ILE A 50 8.70 1.19 -6.12
C ILE A 50 9.51 0.71 -7.32
N PHE A 51 10.52 -0.11 -7.04
CA PHE A 51 11.38 -0.72 -8.04
C PHE A 51 11.37 -2.24 -7.90
N ARG A 52 11.43 -2.93 -9.04
CA ARG A 52 11.86 -4.32 -9.09
C ARG A 52 13.35 -4.35 -9.35
N MET A 53 14.09 -4.97 -8.46
CA MET A 53 15.54 -5.13 -8.57
C MET A 53 15.86 -6.58 -8.92
N ARG A 54 16.76 -6.77 -9.90
CA ARG A 54 17.30 -8.08 -10.28
C ARG A 54 18.80 -8.01 -10.30
N ASN A 55 19.46 -8.91 -9.57
CA ASN A 55 20.91 -8.96 -9.57
C ASN A 55 21.49 -9.97 -10.58
N MET A 56 22.81 -9.99 -10.73
CA MET A 56 23.54 -10.88 -11.63
C MET A 56 23.32 -12.37 -11.34
N TYR A 57 22.84 -12.73 -10.15
CA TYR A 57 22.50 -14.10 -9.75
C TYR A 57 21.02 -14.43 -9.98
N ASN A 58 20.29 -13.60 -10.74
CA ASN A 58 18.85 -13.70 -10.98
C ASN A 58 17.96 -13.62 -9.73
N MET A 59 18.49 -13.15 -8.61
CA MET A 59 17.66 -12.86 -7.44
C MET A 59 16.83 -11.62 -7.72
N CYS A 60 15.52 -11.72 -7.45
CA CYS A 60 14.57 -10.64 -7.67
C CYS A 60 14.00 -10.15 -6.34
N ARG A 61 13.93 -8.83 -6.15
CA ARG A 61 13.31 -8.16 -5.00
C ARG A 61 12.51 -6.95 -5.46
N VAL A 62 11.37 -6.73 -4.83
CA VAL A 62 10.63 -5.46 -4.94
C VAL A 62 10.94 -4.62 -3.71
N ILE A 63 11.25 -3.35 -3.93
CA ILE A 63 11.66 -2.43 -2.88
C ILE A 63 10.97 -1.08 -3.07
N GLU A 64 10.60 -0.46 -1.96
CA GLU A 64 10.20 0.94 -1.90
C GLU A 64 11.39 1.78 -1.43
N LEU A 65 11.74 2.81 -2.20
CA LEU A 65 12.80 3.77 -1.93
C LEU A 65 12.20 5.17 -1.75
N LYS A 66 12.59 5.83 -0.67
CA LYS A 66 12.28 7.25 -0.45
C LYS A 66 13.21 8.12 -1.29
N GLU A 67 12.78 9.34 -1.63
CA GLU A 67 13.65 10.28 -2.35
C GLU A 67 14.94 10.58 -1.59
N SER A 68 14.90 10.64 -0.25
CA SER A 68 16.10 10.81 0.60
C SER A 68 17.10 9.65 0.49
N GLU A 69 16.62 8.44 0.19
CA GLU A 69 17.49 7.26 -0.04
C GLU A 69 18.09 7.29 -1.45
N LEU A 70 17.40 7.86 -2.43
CA LEU A 70 17.86 7.99 -3.80
C LEU A 70 18.79 9.19 -4.04
N CYS A 71 18.73 10.23 -3.20
CA CYS A 71 19.57 11.43 -3.30
C CYS A 71 20.92 11.32 -2.57
N SER A 72 21.06 10.35 -1.67
CA SER A 72 22.30 10.11 -0.93
C SER A 72 22.92 8.76 -1.33
N LEU A 73 24.14 8.80 -1.85
CA LEU A 73 24.86 7.59 -2.24
C LEU A 73 24.99 6.59 -1.08
N SER A 74 25.34 7.09 0.11
CA SER A 74 25.49 6.26 1.31
C SER A 74 24.17 5.59 1.72
N ASN A 75 23.08 6.37 1.74
CA ASN A 75 21.76 5.83 2.09
C ASN A 75 21.30 4.81 1.04
N PHE A 76 21.52 5.08 -0.24
CA PHE A 76 21.20 4.16 -1.32
C PHE A 76 21.99 2.85 -1.18
N GLN A 77 23.32 2.93 -1.00
CA GLN A 77 24.16 1.75 -0.81
C GLN A 77 23.78 0.94 0.42
N GLN A 78 23.48 1.60 1.54
CA GLN A 78 23.00 0.93 2.76
C GLN A 78 21.67 0.22 2.51
N LYS A 79 20.73 0.89 1.85
CA LYS A 79 19.40 0.33 1.58
C LYS A 79 19.45 -0.86 0.64
N VAL A 80 20.17 -0.76 -0.49
CA VAL A 80 20.28 -1.88 -1.43
C VAL A 80 21.10 -3.04 -0.84
N GLY A 81 22.16 -2.74 -0.08
CA GLY A 81 22.96 -3.75 0.62
C GLY A 81 22.16 -4.53 1.66
N SER A 82 21.18 -3.92 2.31
CA SER A 82 20.29 -4.62 3.27
C SER A 82 19.39 -5.67 2.63
N LEU A 83 19.23 -5.67 1.31
CA LEU A 83 18.47 -6.67 0.58
C LEU A 83 19.24 -7.99 0.36
N GLY A 84 20.53 -8.01 0.69
CA GLY A 84 21.45 -9.13 0.48
C GLY A 84 22.51 -8.83 -0.59
N ASN A 85 22.63 -9.69 -1.60
CA ASN A 85 23.69 -9.60 -2.63
C ASN A 85 23.42 -8.51 -3.69
N TYR A 86 23.18 -7.26 -3.26
CA TYR A 86 23.01 -6.10 -4.12
C TYR A 86 24.07 -5.06 -3.79
N VAL A 87 24.92 -4.71 -4.77
CA VAL A 87 26.08 -3.83 -4.58
C VAL A 87 26.07 -2.74 -5.63
N TRP A 88 26.17 -1.49 -5.20
CA TRP A 88 26.41 -0.34 -6.04
C TRP A 88 27.87 0.09 -5.91
N LEU A 89 28.58 0.20 -7.04
CA LEU A 89 30.03 0.39 -7.08
C LEU A 89 30.47 1.81 -7.49
N ALA A 90 29.56 2.56 -8.12
CA ALA A 90 29.90 3.85 -8.71
C ALA A 90 29.61 5.05 -7.78
N LYS A 91 30.07 6.23 -8.19
CA LYS A 91 29.81 7.50 -7.54
C LYS A 91 28.37 7.98 -7.78
N ILE A 92 28.00 9.07 -7.12
CA ILE A 92 26.64 9.64 -7.17
C ILE A 92 26.23 10.12 -8.56
N ASP A 93 27.17 10.58 -9.38
CA ASP A 93 26.90 11.03 -10.76
C ASP A 93 26.31 9.91 -11.62
N LYS A 94 26.84 8.69 -11.52
CA LYS A 94 26.32 7.54 -12.24
C LYS A 94 24.94 7.10 -11.69
N LEU A 95 24.72 7.22 -10.38
CA LEU A 95 23.40 7.00 -9.79
C LEU A 95 22.37 8.01 -10.31
N ASN A 96 22.74 9.27 -10.45
CA ASN A 96 21.86 10.30 -10.99
C ASN A 96 21.48 10.01 -12.45
N ARG A 97 22.40 9.55 -13.30
CA ARG A 97 22.11 9.14 -14.68
C ARG A 97 21.12 7.95 -14.72
N VAL A 98 21.31 6.95 -13.86
CA VAL A 98 20.37 5.81 -13.73
C VAL A 98 19.00 6.30 -13.27
N LYS A 99 18.94 7.21 -12.28
CA LYS A 99 17.68 7.80 -11.80
C LYS A 99 16.94 8.50 -12.93
N GLU A 100 17.61 9.36 -13.68
CA GLU A 100 17.01 10.11 -14.79
C GLU A 100 16.36 9.16 -15.81
N TYR A 101 17.07 8.10 -16.18
CA TYR A 101 16.53 7.05 -17.05
C TYR A 101 15.30 6.36 -16.44
N LEU A 102 15.37 5.96 -15.17
CA LEU A 102 14.27 5.26 -14.50
C LEU A 102 13.04 6.17 -14.34
N TYR A 103 13.25 7.43 -14.01
CA TYR A 103 12.16 8.40 -13.77
C TYR A 103 11.36 8.69 -15.05
N SER A 104 12.02 8.67 -16.22
CA SER A 104 11.35 8.85 -17.50
C SER A 104 10.37 7.71 -17.88
N LYS A 105 10.48 6.55 -17.20
CA LYS A 105 9.68 5.34 -17.51
C LYS A 105 8.76 4.92 -16.36
N THR A 106 8.67 5.69 -15.29
CA THR A 106 7.91 5.35 -14.09
C THR A 106 6.44 5.78 -14.24
N ASP A 107 5.51 4.85 -14.02
CA ASP A 107 4.08 5.16 -13.85
C ASP A 107 3.82 5.78 -12.46
N THR A 108 2.73 6.52 -12.30
CA THR A 108 2.41 7.23 -11.06
C THR A 108 1.18 6.64 -10.38
N ALA A 109 1.20 6.55 -9.05
CA ALA A 109 0.04 6.19 -8.24
C ALA A 109 -0.10 7.13 -7.05
N GLU A 110 -1.32 7.57 -6.77
CA GLU A 110 -1.65 8.42 -5.62
C GLU A 110 -1.83 7.57 -4.35
N ARG A 111 -1.18 7.94 -3.25
CA ARG A 111 -1.34 7.23 -1.98
C ARG A 111 -2.67 7.56 -1.32
N ILE A 112 -3.45 6.54 -1.02
CA ILE A 112 -4.65 6.65 -0.18
C ILE A 112 -4.21 6.62 1.28
N ARG A 113 -4.31 7.77 1.95
CA ARG A 113 -3.90 7.93 3.36
C ARG A 113 -4.96 7.53 4.36
N LYS A 114 -6.22 7.61 3.96
CA LYS A 114 -7.36 7.33 4.83
C LYS A 114 -8.30 6.35 4.15
N LEU A 115 -8.60 5.27 4.83
CA LEU A 115 -9.66 4.37 4.41
C LEU A 115 -11.02 5.02 4.64
N GLY A 116 -12.02 4.60 3.87
CA GLY A 116 -13.36 5.18 3.88
C GLY A 116 -13.69 5.91 2.58
N TRP A 117 -14.70 6.78 2.65
CA TRP A 117 -15.18 7.50 1.48
C TRP A 117 -14.18 8.54 0.98
N ASN A 118 -13.76 8.43 -0.28
CA ASN A 118 -12.97 9.42 -1.00
C ASN A 118 -13.90 10.24 -1.89
N ASP A 119 -14.15 11.48 -1.48
CA ASP A 119 -15.11 12.39 -2.12
C ASP A 119 -14.63 12.89 -3.48
N THR A 120 -13.31 13.04 -3.62
CA THR A 120 -12.70 13.57 -4.85
C THR A 120 -12.79 12.55 -5.98
N GLU A 121 -12.57 11.29 -5.66
CA GLU A 121 -12.46 10.21 -6.64
C GLU A 121 -13.75 9.37 -6.73
N GLY A 122 -14.71 9.55 -5.79
CA GLY A 122 -16.01 8.91 -5.83
C GLY A 122 -15.99 7.41 -5.51
N PHE A 123 -15.07 6.95 -4.68
CA PHE A 123 -15.02 5.55 -4.24
C PHE A 123 -14.89 5.42 -2.72
N PHE A 124 -15.16 4.23 -2.21
CA PHE A 124 -14.88 3.86 -0.83
C PHE A 124 -13.60 3.00 -0.77
N ALA A 125 -12.58 3.48 -0.04
CA ALA A 125 -11.31 2.79 0.12
C ALA A 125 -11.34 1.81 1.30
N PHE A 126 -10.91 0.59 1.04
CA PHE A 126 -10.64 -0.46 2.02
C PHE A 126 -9.14 -0.79 2.01
N GLY A 127 -8.63 -1.46 3.06
CA GLY A 127 -7.22 -1.83 3.14
C GLY A 127 -6.77 -2.82 2.06
N ASN A 128 -7.71 -3.52 1.42
CA ASN A 128 -7.45 -4.48 0.34
C ASN A 128 -8.07 -4.09 -1.02
N GLY A 129 -8.59 -2.88 -1.18
CA GLY A 129 -9.16 -2.46 -2.45
C GLY A 129 -10.06 -1.24 -2.38
N ILE A 130 -10.77 -0.97 -3.45
CA ILE A 130 -11.74 0.11 -3.56
C ILE A 130 -13.12 -0.41 -4.00
N LEU A 131 -14.19 0.12 -3.41
CA LEU A 131 -15.54 -0.08 -3.89
C LEU A 131 -15.95 1.14 -4.71
N MET A 132 -16.17 0.95 -6.00
CA MET A 132 -16.51 2.00 -6.96
C MET A 132 -17.65 1.50 -7.86
N ASP A 133 -18.69 2.31 -8.04
CA ASP A 133 -19.85 1.99 -8.88
C ASP A 133 -20.46 0.60 -8.57
N GLY A 134 -20.54 0.26 -7.28
CA GLY A 134 -21.06 -1.02 -6.82
C GLY A 134 -20.15 -2.23 -7.06
N THR A 135 -18.95 -2.02 -7.62
CA THR A 135 -17.98 -3.08 -7.89
C THR A 135 -16.75 -2.93 -6.99
N PHE A 136 -16.39 -4.02 -6.32
CA PHE A 136 -15.15 -4.08 -5.55
C PHE A 136 -13.98 -4.46 -6.47
N ARG A 137 -12.91 -3.68 -6.39
CA ARG A 137 -11.65 -3.91 -7.11
C ARG A 137 -10.55 -4.12 -6.09
N GLU A 138 -9.96 -5.30 -6.09
CA GLU A 138 -8.83 -5.61 -5.20
C GLU A 138 -7.55 -4.90 -5.65
N VAL A 139 -6.68 -4.61 -4.70
CA VAL A 139 -5.31 -4.19 -4.98
C VAL A 139 -4.50 -5.36 -5.53
N ASP A 140 -3.51 -5.06 -6.34
CA ASP A 140 -2.53 -6.05 -6.80
C ASP A 140 -1.48 -6.40 -5.72
N GLU A 141 -0.51 -7.23 -6.06
CA GLU A 141 0.57 -7.64 -5.15
C GLU A 141 1.45 -6.49 -4.64
N LEU A 142 1.46 -5.37 -5.31
CA LEU A 142 2.18 -4.16 -4.90
C LEU A 142 1.33 -3.25 -4.00
N GLY A 143 0.03 -3.49 -3.92
CA GLY A 143 -0.93 -2.60 -3.26
C GLY A 143 -1.50 -1.54 -4.20
N ILE A 144 -1.43 -1.75 -5.51
CA ILE A 144 -1.95 -0.82 -6.52
C ILE A 144 -3.34 -1.25 -6.98
N VAL A 145 -4.25 -0.30 -7.10
CA VAL A 145 -5.58 -0.47 -7.71
C VAL A 145 -5.85 0.67 -8.69
N ARG A 146 -6.53 0.36 -9.81
CA ARG A 146 -6.90 1.38 -10.80
C ARG A 146 -8.35 1.79 -10.65
N GLY A 147 -8.56 3.11 -10.57
CA GLY A 147 -9.88 3.75 -10.57
C GLY A 147 -10.43 3.99 -11.97
N ILE A 148 -11.31 5.01 -12.07
CA ILE A 148 -11.79 5.52 -13.35
C ILE A 148 -10.63 6.20 -14.11
N ASN A 149 -10.67 6.19 -15.44
CA ASN A 149 -9.64 6.78 -16.31
C ASN A 149 -8.23 6.22 -16.08
N SER A 150 -8.13 4.98 -15.59
CA SER A 150 -6.87 4.28 -15.34
C SER A 150 -5.94 4.96 -14.31
N LYS A 151 -6.41 5.97 -13.57
CA LYS A 151 -5.67 6.57 -12.45
C LYS A 151 -5.35 5.48 -11.44
N ALA A 152 -4.09 5.38 -11.05
CA ALA A 152 -3.64 4.37 -10.09
C ALA A 152 -3.63 4.93 -8.67
N PHE A 153 -4.04 4.09 -7.72
CA PHE A 153 -4.03 4.38 -6.29
C PHE A 153 -3.22 3.34 -5.54
N TYR A 154 -2.50 3.78 -4.52
CA TYR A 154 -1.65 2.93 -3.69
C TYR A 154 -2.26 2.76 -2.29
N ILE A 155 -2.55 1.50 -1.94
CA ILE A 155 -3.08 1.07 -0.64
C ILE A 155 -2.17 -0.05 -0.12
N PRO A 156 -1.16 0.25 0.72
CA PRO A 156 -0.09 -0.68 1.05
C PRO A 156 -0.46 -1.80 2.03
N ALA A 157 -1.61 -1.74 2.71
CA ALA A 157 -1.93 -2.61 3.85
C ALA A 157 -1.83 -4.11 3.57
N THR A 158 -2.07 -4.54 2.31
CA THR A 158 -1.95 -5.94 1.88
C THR A 158 -0.82 -6.18 0.88
N SER A 159 0.01 -5.17 0.63
CA SER A 159 1.14 -5.28 -0.31
C SER A 159 2.14 -6.34 0.14
N LYS A 160 2.63 -7.16 -0.80
CA LYS A 160 3.70 -8.14 -0.56
C LYS A 160 5.04 -7.50 -0.20
N ILE A 161 5.23 -6.20 -0.47
CA ILE A 161 6.41 -5.45 -0.05
C ILE A 161 6.56 -5.49 1.48
N TYR A 162 5.45 -5.49 2.21
CA TYR A 162 5.41 -5.45 3.68
C TYR A 162 5.00 -6.77 4.33
N ILE A 163 5.09 -7.91 3.62
CA ILE A 163 4.63 -9.21 4.12
C ILE A 163 5.24 -9.61 5.47
N HIS A 164 6.47 -9.16 5.75
CA HIS A 164 7.18 -9.42 7.00
C HIS A 164 7.06 -8.27 8.02
N ASN A 165 6.29 -7.22 7.72
CA ASN A 165 6.21 -6.01 8.52
C ASN A 165 4.78 -5.45 8.54
N GLN A 166 3.79 -6.32 8.55
CA GLN A 166 2.36 -5.97 8.49
C GLN A 166 1.87 -5.17 9.70
N GLU A 167 2.62 -5.17 10.78
CA GLU A 167 2.33 -4.37 11.99
C GLU A 167 2.26 -2.86 11.70
N ILE A 168 2.98 -2.39 10.68
CA ILE A 168 2.94 -0.98 10.25
C ILE A 168 1.51 -0.56 9.88
N PHE A 169 0.69 -1.49 9.38
CA PHE A 169 -0.67 -1.24 8.90
C PHE A 169 -1.75 -1.80 9.82
N GLN A 170 -1.45 -2.01 11.11
CA GLN A 170 -2.42 -2.59 12.07
C GLN A 170 -3.72 -1.78 12.19
N PHE A 171 -3.70 -0.47 11.93
CA PHE A 171 -4.88 0.39 11.94
C PHE A 171 -5.54 0.56 10.56
N GLU A 172 -4.95 0.03 9.49
CA GLU A 172 -5.48 0.09 8.12
C GLU A 172 -6.14 -1.24 7.73
N ARG A 173 -6.89 -1.86 8.65
CA ARG A 173 -7.49 -3.19 8.49
C ARG A 173 -8.99 -3.18 8.22
N LEU A 174 -9.53 -2.07 7.74
CA LEU A 174 -10.87 -2.04 7.17
C LEU A 174 -10.85 -2.80 5.85
N MET A 175 -11.24 -4.09 5.86
CA MET A 175 -11.07 -4.98 4.72
C MET A 175 -12.39 -5.54 4.24
N VAL A 176 -12.54 -5.73 2.93
CA VAL A 176 -13.62 -6.53 2.35
C VAL A 176 -13.18 -7.98 2.30
N HIS A 177 -14.01 -8.87 2.85
CA HIS A 177 -13.79 -10.30 2.83
C HIS A 177 -14.83 -10.99 1.97
N GLU A 178 -14.40 -12.03 1.26
CA GLU A 178 -15.32 -12.89 0.53
C GLU A 178 -16.24 -13.64 1.50
N ASN A 179 -17.53 -13.58 1.26
CA ASN A 179 -18.53 -14.31 2.04
C ASN A 179 -18.56 -15.79 1.63
N ARG A 180 -17.55 -16.55 2.06
CA ARG A 180 -17.40 -17.98 1.72
C ARG A 180 -18.52 -18.89 2.28
N ASN A 181 -19.15 -18.47 3.38
CA ASN A 181 -20.16 -19.25 4.07
C ASN A 181 -21.59 -18.95 3.58
N GLY A 182 -21.77 -17.99 2.71
CA GLY A 182 -23.08 -17.61 2.15
C GLY A 182 -24.07 -17.04 3.18
N VAL A 183 -23.61 -16.68 4.39
CA VAL A 183 -24.47 -16.09 5.43
C VAL A 183 -24.94 -14.73 4.97
N LYS A 184 -26.24 -14.52 4.89
CA LYS A 184 -26.81 -13.22 4.53
C LYS A 184 -26.70 -12.26 5.70
N LEU A 185 -26.51 -10.98 5.41
CA LEU A 185 -26.48 -9.92 6.42
C LEU A 185 -27.74 -9.92 7.29
N TYR A 186 -28.90 -10.15 6.67
CA TYR A 186 -30.18 -10.26 7.38
C TYR A 186 -30.15 -11.37 8.46
N ASP A 187 -29.68 -12.57 8.10
CA ASP A 187 -29.63 -13.70 9.03
C ASP A 187 -28.67 -13.41 10.19
N TYR A 188 -27.54 -12.78 9.92
CA TYR A 188 -26.60 -12.37 10.94
C TYR A 188 -27.22 -11.34 11.91
N VAL A 189 -27.83 -10.27 11.39
CA VAL A 189 -28.44 -9.23 12.24
C VAL A 189 -29.60 -9.79 13.05
N THR A 190 -30.40 -10.68 12.48
CA THR A 190 -31.51 -11.35 13.18
C THR A 190 -30.94 -12.14 14.37
N ARG A 191 -29.90 -12.93 14.15
CA ARG A 191 -29.23 -13.67 15.23
C ARG A 191 -28.60 -12.79 16.30
N LEU A 192 -28.01 -11.68 15.89
CA LEU A 192 -27.43 -10.72 16.81
C LEU A 192 -28.51 -10.11 17.74
N VAL A 193 -29.66 -9.77 17.17
CA VAL A 193 -30.82 -9.26 17.93
C VAL A 193 -31.44 -10.33 18.82
N GLU A 194 -31.55 -11.56 18.37
CA GLU A 194 -32.03 -12.69 19.20
C GLU A 194 -31.13 -12.90 20.44
N VAL A 195 -29.81 -12.73 20.31
CA VAL A 195 -28.87 -12.94 21.41
C VAL A 195 -28.74 -11.76 22.36
N PHE A 196 -28.70 -10.53 21.83
CA PHE A 196 -28.37 -9.32 22.61
C PHE A 196 -29.54 -8.33 22.73
N GLY A 197 -30.72 -8.67 22.17
CA GLY A 197 -31.90 -7.83 22.21
C GLY A 197 -31.80 -6.57 21.34
N GLU A 198 -32.69 -5.59 21.60
CA GLU A 198 -32.76 -4.32 20.83
C GLU A 198 -31.45 -3.52 20.84
N ASN A 199 -30.65 -3.63 21.90
CA ASN A 199 -29.34 -2.97 21.98
C ASN A 199 -28.38 -3.39 20.86
N ALA A 200 -28.53 -4.64 20.35
CA ALA A 200 -27.76 -5.11 19.21
C ALA A 200 -28.12 -4.38 17.92
N ALA A 201 -29.40 -4.03 17.72
CA ALA A 201 -29.83 -3.26 16.56
C ALA A 201 -29.20 -1.84 16.59
N ILE A 202 -29.14 -1.20 17.76
CA ILE A 202 -28.50 0.09 17.95
C ILE A 202 -27.00 -0.01 17.66
N ALA A 203 -26.34 -1.01 18.22
CA ALA A 203 -24.89 -1.22 18.04
C ALA A 203 -24.54 -1.53 16.57
N PHE A 204 -25.35 -2.33 15.88
CA PHE A 204 -25.17 -2.60 14.46
C PHE A 204 -25.42 -1.36 13.58
N SER A 205 -26.45 -0.57 13.88
CA SER A 205 -26.72 0.69 13.19
C SER A 205 -25.58 1.70 13.39
N TYR A 206 -24.97 1.72 14.59
CA TYR A 206 -23.78 2.51 14.85
C TYR A 206 -22.61 2.02 13.99
N LEU A 207 -22.34 0.71 13.91
CA LEU A 207 -21.31 0.16 13.04
C LEU A 207 -21.48 0.62 11.59
N LEU A 208 -22.70 0.52 11.04
CA LEU A 208 -22.97 1.01 9.69
C LEU A 208 -22.71 2.52 9.55
N SER A 209 -23.09 3.31 10.57
CA SER A 209 -22.87 4.76 10.54
C SER A 209 -21.38 5.13 10.54
N THR A 210 -20.51 4.29 11.11
CA THR A 210 -19.03 4.54 11.11
C THR A 210 -18.46 4.54 9.70
N LEU A 211 -19.02 3.78 8.77
CA LEU A 211 -18.62 3.78 7.35
C LEU A 211 -18.88 5.14 6.68
N PHE A 212 -19.87 5.87 7.16
CA PHE A 212 -20.28 7.18 6.64
C PHE A 212 -19.87 8.33 7.57
N ARG A 213 -18.94 8.08 8.49
CA ARG A 213 -18.52 9.02 9.52
C ARG A 213 -18.15 10.39 8.96
N ASP A 214 -17.38 10.44 7.88
CA ASP A 214 -16.92 11.71 7.29
C ASP A 214 -18.09 12.50 6.68
N ILE A 215 -19.05 11.83 6.07
CA ILE A 215 -20.26 12.46 5.52
C ILE A 215 -21.13 13.01 6.65
N ILE A 216 -21.37 12.21 7.69
CA ILE A 216 -22.14 12.60 8.87
C ILE A 216 -21.47 13.79 9.56
N PHE A 217 -20.17 13.69 9.86
CA PHE A 217 -19.43 14.74 10.53
C PHE A 217 -19.40 16.05 9.74
N ARG A 218 -19.25 16.01 8.41
CA ARG A 218 -19.30 17.22 7.58
C ARG A 218 -20.66 17.93 7.68
N ARG A 219 -21.76 17.19 7.75
CA ARG A 219 -23.11 17.77 7.84
C ARG A 219 -23.48 18.24 9.25
N THR A 220 -23.14 17.45 10.26
CA THR A 220 -23.62 17.67 11.64
C THR A 220 -22.58 18.29 12.56
N ARG A 221 -21.28 18.29 12.16
CA ARG A 221 -20.12 18.64 12.97
C ARG A 221 -19.98 17.78 14.23
N HIS A 222 -20.65 16.65 14.25
CA HIS A 222 -20.69 15.75 15.39
C HIS A 222 -20.74 14.30 14.89
N PHE A 223 -20.09 13.39 15.63
CA PHE A 223 -20.24 11.95 15.45
C PHE A 223 -20.30 11.31 16.85
N PRO A 224 -21.35 10.54 17.18
CA PRO A 224 -21.53 9.96 18.49
C PRO A 224 -20.48 8.89 18.79
N ILE A 225 -20.27 8.61 20.08
CA ILE A 225 -19.48 7.47 20.56
C ILE A 225 -20.44 6.42 21.08
N LEU A 226 -20.30 5.18 20.65
CA LEU A 226 -21.05 4.06 21.20
C LEU A 226 -20.41 3.63 22.53
N ASN A 227 -21.18 3.71 23.61
CA ASN A 227 -20.75 3.21 24.91
C ASN A 227 -21.58 1.96 25.29
N LEU A 228 -20.89 0.82 25.44
CA LEU A 228 -21.51 -0.42 25.90
C LEU A 228 -21.43 -0.49 27.44
N PHE A 229 -22.53 -0.12 28.08
CA PHE A 229 -22.65 -0.11 29.55
C PHE A 229 -23.48 -1.31 30.05
N GLY A 230 -23.17 -1.84 31.24
CA GLY A 230 -23.89 -2.94 31.89
C GLY A 230 -23.03 -3.75 32.85
N GLU A 231 -23.62 -4.68 33.57
CA GLU A 231 -22.95 -5.53 34.55
C GLU A 231 -21.89 -6.45 33.92
N LYS A 232 -20.97 -6.95 34.72
CA LYS A 232 -19.95 -7.91 34.28
C LYS A 232 -20.66 -9.22 33.81
N GLY A 233 -20.22 -9.78 32.70
CA GLY A 233 -20.76 -11.03 32.16
C GLY A 233 -21.98 -10.87 31.24
N THR A 234 -22.45 -9.66 30.93
CA THR A 234 -23.62 -9.40 30.04
C THR A 234 -23.30 -9.44 28.53
N GLY A 235 -22.11 -9.94 28.14
CA GLY A 235 -21.74 -10.12 26.73
C GLY A 235 -21.29 -8.88 25.96
N LYS A 236 -20.99 -7.75 26.62
CA LYS A 236 -20.55 -6.51 25.98
C LYS A 236 -19.32 -6.69 25.06
N THR A 237 -18.30 -7.36 25.57
CA THR A 237 -17.09 -7.66 24.81
C THR A 237 -17.40 -8.55 23.61
N THR A 238 -18.24 -9.58 23.81
CA THR A 238 -18.67 -10.48 22.74
C THR A 238 -19.41 -9.73 21.63
N LEU A 239 -20.32 -8.81 21.99
CA LEU A 239 -20.98 -7.95 21.03
C LEU A 239 -19.99 -7.05 20.27
N ALA A 240 -19.07 -6.39 20.98
CA ALA A 240 -18.05 -5.55 20.37
C ALA A 240 -17.16 -6.33 19.39
N THR A 241 -16.68 -7.51 19.80
CA THR A 241 -15.86 -8.38 18.96
C THR A 241 -16.63 -8.86 17.72
N SER A 242 -17.91 -9.23 17.89
CA SER A 242 -18.78 -9.63 16.77
C SER A 242 -18.95 -8.50 15.75
N LEU A 243 -19.13 -7.26 16.20
CA LEU A 243 -19.24 -6.12 15.30
C LEU A 243 -17.92 -5.78 14.62
N GLN A 244 -16.80 -5.83 15.36
CA GLN A 244 -15.47 -5.58 14.78
C GLN A 244 -15.08 -6.62 13.73
N SER A 245 -15.52 -7.86 13.85
CA SER A 245 -15.18 -8.95 12.92
C SER A 245 -15.66 -8.72 11.49
N PHE A 246 -16.57 -7.76 11.25
CA PHE A 246 -16.94 -7.36 9.89
C PHE A 246 -15.79 -6.76 9.10
N PHE A 247 -14.88 -6.05 9.75
CA PHE A 247 -13.84 -5.28 9.09
C PHE A 247 -12.43 -5.56 9.64
N LEU A 248 -12.34 -5.88 10.94
CA LEU A 248 -11.08 -6.10 11.65
C LEU A 248 -10.96 -7.58 12.02
N HIS A 249 -10.22 -8.34 11.22
CA HIS A 249 -10.00 -9.74 11.54
C HIS A 249 -8.79 -9.90 12.48
N GLY A 250 -8.99 -10.58 13.63
CA GLY A 250 -7.92 -10.93 14.55
C GLY A 250 -7.37 -9.77 15.42
N VAL A 251 -8.16 -8.72 15.64
CA VAL A 251 -7.84 -7.64 16.58
C VAL A 251 -8.78 -7.71 17.77
N ASP A 252 -8.22 -7.81 18.98
CA ASP A 252 -9.02 -7.71 20.20
C ASP A 252 -9.56 -6.28 20.38
N PRO A 253 -10.80 -6.11 20.86
CA PRO A 253 -11.32 -4.79 21.20
C PRO A 253 -10.50 -4.16 22.32
N PRO A 254 -10.32 -2.83 22.32
CA PRO A 254 -9.59 -2.11 23.34
C PRO A 254 -10.22 -2.21 24.74
#